data_60b378d4757dc9ec4988f9177ee110a1
#
_entry.id   60b378d4757dc9ec4988f9177ee110a1
#
_cell.length_a   1.000
_cell.length_b   1.000
_cell.length_c   1.000
_cell.angle_alpha   90.00
_cell.angle_beta   90.00
_cell.angle_gamma   90.00
#
_symmetry.space_group_name_H-M   'P 1'
#
loop_
_entity.id
_entity.type
_entity.pdbx_description
1 polymer ?
#
loop_
_entity_poly.entity_id
_entity_poly.type
_entity_poly.pdbx_seq_one_letter_code
_entity_poly.pdbx_strand_id
1 'polypeptide(L)'
;MDWAYWFYALVVVVTAPPMVPNSAVLAGAGALAAAGSLNLPLLVLLPLTSAILGDLAVFWLGRRASGRAHDWLSRNARRRSMLEWVSDRSRRYGVPSVIAMRFVPTGRGVGGLTAGVVGYPVRRYLLGAGIAEALFVSYTVGLGYLGGRFVTDGGPAALFIGPAVSFLLAGVTVAVQRWGGRHSKRTVQ
;
A
#
# COMPACT_ATOMS: atom_id res chain seq x y z
N MET A 1 -15.17 -12.27 23.74
CA MET A 1 -14.64 -12.81 22.46
C MET A 1 -15.13 -12.05 21.23
N ASP A 2 -16.23 -11.32 21.33
CA ASP A 2 -16.89 -10.69 20.16
C ASP A 2 -16.14 -9.50 19.58
N TRP A 3 -15.41 -8.73 20.38
CA TRP A 3 -14.66 -7.57 19.91
C TRP A 3 -13.54 -7.92 18.91
N ALA A 4 -12.91 -9.09 19.02
CA ALA A 4 -11.85 -9.52 18.10
C ALA A 4 -12.36 -9.70 16.68
N TYR A 5 -13.58 -10.25 16.50
CA TYR A 5 -14.20 -10.37 15.17
C TYR A 5 -14.48 -9.01 14.54
N TRP A 6 -14.99 -8.06 15.33
CA TRP A 6 -15.21 -6.69 14.88
C TRP A 6 -13.90 -6.00 14.52
N PHE A 7 -12.83 -6.28 15.25
CA PHE A 7 -11.52 -5.74 14.94
C PHE A 7 -10.95 -6.31 13.62
N TYR A 8 -11.09 -7.62 13.38
CA TYR A 8 -10.73 -8.21 12.08
C TYR A 8 -11.57 -7.64 10.94
N ALA A 9 -12.86 -7.44 11.14
CA ALA A 9 -13.73 -6.79 10.16
C ALA A 9 -13.25 -5.35 9.86
N LEU A 10 -12.90 -4.58 10.90
CA LEU A 10 -12.32 -3.25 10.74
C LEU A 10 -11.02 -3.30 9.91
N VAL A 11 -10.11 -4.21 10.22
CA VAL A 11 -8.85 -4.39 9.47
C VAL A 11 -9.15 -4.66 8.00
N VAL A 12 -10.08 -5.55 7.68
CA VAL A 12 -10.49 -5.85 6.30
C VAL A 12 -11.05 -4.61 5.61
N VAL A 13 -11.98 -3.90 6.25
CA VAL A 13 -12.63 -2.70 5.67
C VAL A 13 -11.64 -1.57 5.43
N VAL A 14 -10.68 -1.37 6.33
CA VAL A 14 -9.68 -0.29 6.23
C VAL A 14 -8.59 -0.62 5.21
N THR A 15 -8.25 -1.91 5.03
CA THR A 15 -7.18 -2.33 4.10
C THR A 15 -7.66 -2.54 2.67
N ALA A 16 -8.94 -2.80 2.44
CA ALA A 16 -9.51 -2.98 1.11
C ALA A 16 -9.36 -1.74 0.21
N PRO A 17 -9.71 -0.50 0.65
CA PRO A 17 -9.57 0.66 -0.20
C PRO A 17 -8.10 1.06 -0.36
N PRO A 18 -7.59 1.21 -1.60
CA PRO A 18 -6.17 1.47 -1.83
C PRO A 18 -5.70 2.88 -1.48
N MET A 19 -6.61 3.77 -1.06
CA MET A 19 -6.30 5.17 -0.71
C MET A 19 -6.33 5.45 0.80
N VAL A 20 -6.78 4.49 1.61
CA VAL A 20 -6.87 4.66 3.06
C VAL A 20 -5.51 4.32 3.70
N PRO A 21 -4.93 5.23 4.51
CA PRO A 21 -3.72 4.94 5.26
C PRO A 21 -4.04 3.93 6.38
N ASN A 22 -3.52 2.73 6.26
CA ASN A 22 -3.83 1.60 7.15
C ASN A 22 -2.66 1.15 8.04
N SER A 23 -1.49 1.77 7.89
CA SER A 23 -0.27 1.37 8.64
C SER A 23 -0.45 1.43 10.15
N ALA A 24 -1.12 2.46 10.67
CA ALA A 24 -1.36 2.60 12.10
C ALA A 24 -2.29 1.50 12.65
N VAL A 25 -3.32 1.13 11.89
CA VAL A 25 -4.25 0.04 12.26
C VAL A 25 -3.52 -1.30 12.26
N LEU A 26 -2.69 -1.57 11.23
CA LEU A 26 -1.91 -2.81 11.13
C LEU A 26 -0.83 -2.91 12.21
N ALA A 27 -0.13 -1.82 12.52
CA ALA A 27 0.84 -1.79 13.61
C ALA A 27 0.17 -1.99 14.98
N GLY A 28 -0.94 -1.31 15.23
CA GLY A 28 -1.74 -1.52 16.44
C GLY A 28 -2.27 -2.95 16.58
N ALA A 29 -2.71 -3.55 15.46
CA ALA A 29 -3.12 -4.95 15.41
C ALA A 29 -1.97 -5.88 15.78
N GLY A 30 -0.75 -5.62 15.28
CA GLY A 30 0.46 -6.36 15.65
C GLY A 30 0.74 -6.28 17.15
N ALA A 31 0.62 -5.09 17.76
CA ALA A 31 0.80 -4.92 19.20
C ALA A 31 -0.26 -5.68 20.03
N LEU A 32 -1.52 -5.69 19.60
CA LEU A 32 -2.57 -6.49 20.23
C LEU A 32 -2.35 -8.00 20.10
N ALA A 33 -1.74 -8.44 18.99
CA ALA A 33 -1.34 -9.84 18.82
C ALA A 33 -0.19 -10.21 19.77
N ALA A 34 0.75 -9.29 20.03
CA ALA A 34 1.82 -9.49 21.01
C ALA A 34 1.28 -9.67 22.44
N ALA A 35 0.18 -8.95 22.78
CA ALA A 35 -0.54 -9.11 24.04
C ALA A 35 -1.43 -10.36 24.10
N GLY A 36 -1.38 -11.24 23.08
CA GLY A 36 -2.20 -12.47 23.03
C GLY A 36 -3.68 -12.26 22.71
N SER A 37 -4.10 -11.03 22.41
CA SER A 37 -5.50 -10.69 22.18
C SER A 37 -5.98 -11.04 20.76
N LEU A 38 -5.07 -11.13 19.78
CA LEU A 38 -5.37 -11.39 18.37
C LEU A 38 -4.45 -12.47 17.80
N ASN A 39 -4.95 -13.19 16.80
CA ASN A 39 -4.19 -14.23 16.10
C ASN A 39 -3.32 -13.61 15.02
N LEU A 40 -1.99 -13.74 15.15
CA LEU A 40 -1.01 -13.16 14.24
C LEU A 40 -1.14 -13.64 12.77
N PRO A 41 -1.28 -14.94 12.47
CA PRO A 41 -1.55 -15.42 11.13
C PRO A 41 -2.76 -14.77 10.46
N LEU A 42 -3.87 -14.61 11.18
CA LEU A 42 -5.06 -13.95 10.64
C LEU A 42 -4.80 -12.46 10.33
N LEU A 43 -3.98 -11.78 11.15
CA LEU A 43 -3.60 -10.39 10.95
C LEU A 43 -2.66 -10.18 9.74
N VAL A 44 -2.06 -11.22 9.24
CA VAL A 44 -1.30 -11.15 7.99
C VAL A 44 -2.19 -11.52 6.79
N LEU A 45 -2.95 -12.58 6.90
CA LEU A 45 -3.74 -13.12 5.79
C LEU A 45 -4.96 -12.25 5.42
N LEU A 46 -5.70 -11.73 6.41
CA LEU A 46 -6.91 -10.94 6.16
C LEU A 46 -6.60 -9.61 5.46
N PRO A 47 -5.66 -8.76 5.93
CA PRO A 47 -5.33 -7.54 5.22
C PRO A 47 -4.69 -7.81 3.86
N LEU A 48 -3.85 -8.86 3.72
CA LEU A 48 -3.24 -9.23 2.46
C LEU A 48 -4.31 -9.56 1.40
N THR A 49 -5.25 -10.44 1.74
CA THR A 49 -6.33 -10.86 0.83
C THR A 49 -7.28 -9.70 0.52
N SER A 50 -7.68 -8.93 1.54
CA SER A 50 -8.53 -7.76 1.42
C SER A 50 -7.91 -6.69 0.51
N ALA A 51 -6.63 -6.41 0.71
CA ALA A 51 -5.89 -5.45 -0.09
C ALA A 51 -5.78 -5.87 -1.56
N ILE A 52 -5.47 -7.15 -1.82
CA ILE A 52 -5.40 -7.68 -3.19
C ILE A 52 -6.78 -7.61 -3.88
N LEU A 53 -7.86 -7.90 -3.16
CA LEU A 53 -9.22 -7.77 -3.70
C LEU A 53 -9.56 -6.32 -4.03
N GLY A 54 -9.21 -5.38 -3.14
CA GLY A 54 -9.39 -3.95 -3.38
C GLY A 54 -8.59 -3.44 -4.58
N ASP A 55 -7.35 -3.86 -4.72
CA ASP A 55 -6.49 -3.53 -5.86
C ASP A 55 -7.04 -4.11 -7.16
N LEU A 56 -7.53 -5.34 -7.12
CA LEU A 56 -8.16 -5.99 -8.27
C LEU A 56 -9.43 -5.25 -8.70
N ALA A 57 -10.24 -4.81 -7.75
CA ALA A 57 -11.44 -4.01 -8.04
C ALA A 57 -11.08 -2.70 -8.76
N VAL A 58 -10.06 -1.97 -8.26
CA VAL A 58 -9.59 -0.72 -8.89
C VAL A 58 -8.97 -0.98 -10.26
N PHE A 59 -8.20 -2.06 -10.41
CA PHE A 59 -7.67 -2.48 -11.71
C PHE A 59 -8.78 -2.76 -12.73
N TRP A 60 -9.82 -3.52 -12.33
CA TRP A 60 -10.96 -3.80 -13.20
C TRP A 60 -11.80 -2.56 -13.52
N LEU A 61 -11.94 -1.66 -12.56
CA LEU A 61 -12.57 -0.36 -12.79
C LEU A 61 -11.81 0.43 -13.88
N GLY A 62 -10.48 0.49 -13.78
CA GLY A 62 -9.62 1.10 -14.80
C GLY A 62 -9.78 0.41 -16.16
N ARG A 63 -9.83 -0.91 -16.18
CA ARG A 63 -9.98 -1.69 -17.41
C ARG A 63 -11.35 -1.47 -18.09
N ARG A 64 -12.43 -1.40 -17.31
CA ARG A 64 -13.78 -1.09 -17.82
C ARG A 64 -13.89 0.36 -18.31
N ALA A 65 -13.19 1.27 -17.67
CA ALA A 65 -13.15 2.67 -18.04
C ALA A 65 -12.16 2.97 -19.18
N SER A 66 -11.40 1.98 -19.69
CA SER A 66 -10.28 2.20 -20.62
C SER A 66 -10.66 2.98 -21.87
N GLY A 67 -11.81 2.71 -22.49
CA GLY A 67 -12.29 3.45 -23.66
C GLY A 67 -12.52 4.94 -23.34
N ARG A 68 -13.34 5.24 -22.33
CA ARG A 68 -13.60 6.62 -21.89
C ARG A 68 -12.36 7.34 -21.39
N ALA A 69 -11.52 6.61 -20.66
CA ALA A 69 -10.26 7.16 -20.16
C ALA A 69 -9.29 7.46 -21.31
N HIS A 70 -9.20 6.59 -22.30
CA HIS A 70 -8.38 6.82 -23.50
C HIS A 70 -8.85 8.04 -24.27
N ASP A 71 -10.14 8.18 -24.53
CA ASP A 71 -10.72 9.35 -25.20
C ASP A 71 -10.48 10.65 -24.42
N TRP A 72 -10.61 10.61 -23.09
CA TRP A 72 -10.37 11.77 -22.23
C TRP A 72 -8.88 12.13 -22.14
N LEU A 73 -7.99 11.15 -22.10
CA LEU A 73 -6.54 11.33 -22.04
C LEU A 73 -5.98 11.80 -23.39
N SER A 74 -6.54 11.32 -24.52
CA SER A 74 -6.11 11.71 -25.86
C SER A 74 -6.43 13.17 -26.22
N ARG A 75 -7.40 13.79 -25.54
CA ARG A 75 -7.80 15.20 -25.75
C ARG A 75 -6.78 16.23 -25.29
N ASN A 76 -5.75 15.84 -24.54
CA ASN A 76 -4.72 16.74 -24.01
C ASN A 76 -3.33 16.12 -24.20
N ALA A 77 -2.46 16.80 -24.91
CA ALA A 77 -1.09 16.33 -25.23
C ALA A 77 -0.29 15.93 -23.99
N ARG A 78 -0.41 16.67 -22.88
CA ARG A 78 0.29 16.38 -21.61
C ARG A 78 -0.22 15.10 -20.94
N ARG A 79 -1.51 14.81 -21.06
CA ARG A 79 -2.11 13.59 -20.52
C ARG A 79 -1.76 12.38 -21.37
N ARG A 80 -1.72 12.55 -22.69
CA ARG A 80 -1.31 11.53 -23.64
C ARG A 80 0.14 11.11 -23.41
N SER A 81 1.07 12.05 -23.29
CA SER A 81 2.48 11.74 -23.01
C SER A 81 2.67 11.04 -21.65
N MET A 82 1.87 11.37 -20.65
CA MET A 82 1.87 10.67 -19.36
C MET A 82 1.40 9.21 -19.50
N LEU A 83 0.39 8.96 -20.31
CA LEU A 83 -0.14 7.62 -20.57
C LEU A 83 0.86 6.78 -21.36
N GLU A 84 1.48 7.36 -22.38
CA GLU A 84 2.53 6.74 -23.17
C GLU A 84 3.75 6.40 -22.27
N TRP A 85 4.17 7.33 -21.40
CA TRP A 85 5.26 7.10 -20.45
C TRP A 85 4.95 5.96 -19.47
N VAL A 86 3.73 5.91 -18.91
CA VAL A 86 3.32 4.82 -18.00
C VAL A 86 3.25 3.50 -18.74
N SER A 87 2.72 3.48 -19.97
CA SER A 87 2.62 2.29 -20.80
C SER A 87 4.01 1.73 -21.13
N ASP A 88 4.94 2.56 -21.57
CA ASP A 88 6.31 2.16 -21.89
C ASP A 88 7.06 1.68 -20.66
N ARG A 89 6.89 2.38 -19.52
CA ARG A 89 7.50 1.99 -18.26
C ARG A 89 6.97 0.63 -17.78
N SER A 90 5.66 0.41 -17.89
CA SER A 90 5.03 -0.85 -17.53
C SER A 90 5.47 -2.01 -18.41
N ARG A 91 5.68 -1.76 -19.71
CA ARG A 91 6.22 -2.76 -20.65
C ARG A 91 7.68 -3.08 -20.35
N ARG A 92 8.50 -2.07 -20.07
CA ARG A 92 9.96 -2.19 -19.90
C ARG A 92 10.35 -2.79 -18.55
N TYR A 93 9.68 -2.40 -17.46
CA TYR A 93 10.04 -2.82 -16.10
C TYR A 93 9.11 -3.86 -15.49
N GLY A 94 7.97 -4.14 -16.11
CA GLY A 94 7.07 -5.22 -15.68
C GLY A 94 6.67 -5.16 -14.20
N VAL A 95 6.80 -6.31 -13.52
CA VAL A 95 6.43 -6.46 -12.09
C VAL A 95 7.14 -5.47 -11.16
N PRO A 96 8.45 -5.19 -11.28
CA PRO A 96 9.13 -4.18 -10.47
C PRO A 96 8.50 -2.78 -10.51
N SER A 97 7.93 -2.37 -11.65
CA SER A 97 7.25 -1.07 -11.73
C SER A 97 5.99 -1.01 -10.88
N VAL A 98 5.24 -2.10 -10.80
CA VAL A 98 4.05 -2.21 -9.94
C VAL A 98 4.44 -2.12 -8.47
N ILE A 99 5.52 -2.80 -8.08
CA ILE A 99 6.05 -2.75 -6.71
C ILE A 99 6.50 -1.32 -6.37
N ALA A 100 7.30 -0.69 -7.22
CA ALA A 100 7.82 0.66 -6.98
C ALA A 100 6.70 1.71 -6.86
N MET A 101 5.63 1.61 -7.66
CA MET A 101 4.49 2.53 -7.58
C MET A 101 3.78 2.48 -6.23
N ARG A 102 3.85 1.38 -5.49
CA ARG A 102 3.22 1.26 -4.18
C ARG A 102 3.89 2.10 -3.09
N PHE A 103 5.17 2.39 -3.25
CA PHE A 103 5.90 3.26 -2.34
C PHE A 103 5.70 4.76 -2.62
N VAL A 104 5.00 5.09 -3.71
CA VAL A 104 4.60 6.48 -3.99
C VAL A 104 3.26 6.76 -3.29
N PRO A 105 3.10 7.92 -2.62
CA PRO A 105 1.82 8.32 -2.04
C PRO A 105 0.70 8.26 -3.09
N THR A 106 -0.44 7.68 -2.72
CA THR A 106 -1.57 7.40 -3.64
C THR A 106 -1.26 6.43 -4.80
N GLY A 107 0.00 5.97 -4.92
CA GLY A 107 0.46 5.11 -6.01
C GLY A 107 -0.29 3.79 -6.12
N ARG A 108 -0.78 3.25 -5.02
CA ARG A 108 -1.58 2.03 -4.97
C ARG A 108 -2.90 2.18 -5.76
N GLY A 109 -3.67 3.23 -5.52
CA GLY A 109 -4.93 3.47 -6.22
C GLY A 109 -4.71 3.93 -7.68
N VAL A 110 -3.88 4.96 -7.86
CA VAL A 110 -3.58 5.51 -9.19
C VAL A 110 -2.86 4.47 -10.06
N GLY A 111 -1.91 3.72 -9.49
CA GLY A 111 -1.19 2.67 -10.20
C GLY A 111 -2.09 1.54 -10.68
N GLY A 112 -3.01 1.08 -9.82
CA GLY A 112 -4.00 0.06 -10.17
C GLY A 112 -4.94 0.51 -11.27
N LEU A 113 -5.49 1.72 -11.12
CA LEU A 113 -6.38 2.30 -12.13
C LEU A 113 -5.66 2.45 -13.48
N THR A 114 -4.46 3.02 -13.48
CA THR A 114 -3.67 3.23 -14.69
C THR A 114 -3.28 1.91 -15.35
N ALA A 115 -2.84 0.92 -14.56
CA ALA A 115 -2.53 -0.42 -15.06
C ALA A 115 -3.75 -1.06 -15.75
N GLY A 116 -4.95 -0.86 -15.19
CA GLY A 116 -6.20 -1.28 -15.82
C GLY A 116 -6.45 -0.58 -17.14
N VAL A 117 -6.33 0.76 -17.18
CA VAL A 117 -6.56 1.60 -18.37
C VAL A 117 -5.61 1.23 -19.52
N VAL A 118 -4.32 1.04 -19.24
CA VAL A 118 -3.32 0.67 -20.26
C VAL A 118 -3.36 -0.81 -20.67
N GLY A 119 -4.28 -1.60 -20.12
CA GLY A 119 -4.42 -3.01 -20.45
C GLY A 119 -3.29 -3.90 -19.94
N TYR A 120 -2.62 -3.51 -18.84
CA TYR A 120 -1.53 -4.29 -18.27
C TYR A 120 -1.99 -5.73 -17.94
N PRO A 121 -1.15 -6.77 -18.12
CA PRO A 121 -1.52 -8.16 -17.82
C PRO A 121 -1.87 -8.35 -16.34
N VAL A 122 -3.10 -8.78 -16.05
CA VAL A 122 -3.63 -8.90 -14.68
C VAL A 122 -2.76 -9.80 -13.80
N ARG A 123 -2.23 -10.90 -14.33
CA ARG A 123 -1.35 -11.83 -13.60
C ARG A 123 -0.08 -11.13 -13.11
N ARG A 124 0.57 -10.35 -13.97
CA ARG A 124 1.78 -9.59 -13.60
C ARG A 124 1.47 -8.48 -12.61
N TYR A 125 0.31 -7.83 -12.76
CA TYR A 125 -0.17 -6.85 -11.81
C TYR A 125 -0.39 -7.46 -10.41
N LEU A 126 -1.13 -8.58 -10.33
CA LEU A 126 -1.39 -9.29 -9.08
C LEU A 126 -0.12 -9.81 -8.41
N LEU A 127 0.85 -10.32 -9.18
CA LEU A 127 2.14 -10.73 -8.63
C LEU A 127 2.88 -9.55 -7.99
N GLY A 128 3.00 -8.43 -8.69
CA GLY A 128 3.65 -7.23 -8.14
C GLY A 128 2.90 -6.65 -6.95
N ALA A 129 1.58 -6.59 -7.04
CA ALA A 129 0.70 -6.14 -5.98
C ALA A 129 0.79 -7.04 -4.74
N GLY A 130 0.73 -8.35 -4.93
CA GLY A 130 0.80 -9.33 -3.86
C GLY A 130 2.15 -9.32 -3.14
N ILE A 131 3.27 -9.29 -3.88
CA ILE A 131 4.62 -9.19 -3.29
C ILE A 131 4.75 -7.92 -2.46
N ALA A 132 4.37 -6.77 -3.02
CA ALA A 132 4.48 -5.49 -2.33
C ALA A 132 3.59 -5.44 -1.07
N GLU A 133 2.37 -5.98 -1.14
CA GLU A 133 1.46 -6.04 0.00
C GLU A 133 1.94 -7.01 1.06
N ALA A 134 2.43 -8.19 0.67
CA ALA A 134 3.01 -9.16 1.60
C ALA A 134 4.17 -8.55 2.40
N LEU A 135 5.07 -7.84 1.71
CA LEU A 135 6.16 -7.10 2.36
C LEU A 135 5.60 -6.03 3.30
N PHE A 136 4.65 -5.21 2.82
CA PHE A 136 4.08 -4.11 3.61
C PHE A 136 3.38 -4.61 4.87
N VAL A 137 2.49 -5.59 4.75
CA VAL A 137 1.75 -6.16 5.89
C VAL A 137 2.70 -6.84 6.85
N SER A 138 3.64 -7.66 6.35
CA SER A 138 4.57 -8.39 7.20
C SER A 138 5.45 -7.46 8.03
N TYR A 139 6.03 -6.42 7.42
CA TYR A 139 6.87 -5.50 8.19
C TYR A 139 6.04 -4.62 9.14
N THR A 140 4.85 -4.17 8.73
CA THR A 140 4.03 -3.28 9.55
C THR A 140 3.46 -4.00 10.76
N VAL A 141 2.86 -5.19 10.56
CA VAL A 141 2.36 -6.03 11.64
C VAL A 141 3.52 -6.53 12.51
N GLY A 142 4.65 -6.93 11.88
CA GLY A 142 5.85 -7.38 12.58
C GLY A 142 6.44 -6.33 13.49
N LEU A 143 6.58 -5.08 13.02
CA LEU A 143 7.04 -3.97 13.84
C LEU A 143 6.07 -3.67 14.99
N GLY A 144 4.76 -3.71 14.72
CA GLY A 144 3.73 -3.57 15.76
C GLY A 144 3.83 -4.68 16.81
N TYR A 145 4.02 -5.91 16.38
CA TYR A 145 4.18 -7.06 17.25
C TYR A 145 5.44 -6.96 18.13
N LEU A 146 6.57 -6.64 17.53
CA LEU A 146 7.82 -6.43 18.26
C LEU A 146 7.68 -5.28 19.27
N GLY A 147 7.12 -4.15 18.86
CA GLY A 147 6.85 -3.02 19.75
C GLY A 147 5.93 -3.41 20.91
N GLY A 148 4.86 -4.18 20.63
CA GLY A 148 3.96 -4.71 21.66
C GLY A 148 4.66 -5.62 22.65
N ARG A 149 5.54 -6.52 22.19
CA ARG A 149 6.34 -7.38 23.09
C ARG A 149 7.27 -6.58 23.98
N PHE A 150 7.93 -5.56 23.47
CA PHE A 150 8.74 -4.68 24.30
C PHE A 150 7.94 -3.97 25.39
N VAL A 151 6.67 -3.61 25.11
CA VAL A 151 5.80 -3.00 26.11
C VAL A 151 5.32 -4.00 27.15
N THR A 152 5.01 -5.23 26.76
CA THR A 152 4.55 -6.29 27.68
C THR A 152 5.69 -6.87 28.54
N ASP A 153 6.88 -7.01 27.98
CA ASP A 153 8.03 -7.66 28.63
C ASP A 153 9.00 -6.66 29.30
N GLY A 154 8.84 -5.36 29.02
CA GLY A 154 9.83 -4.33 29.39
C GLY A 154 9.27 -3.26 30.30
N GLY A 155 10.14 -2.74 31.14
CA GLY A 155 9.88 -1.62 32.04
C GLY A 155 9.58 -0.27 31.31
N PRO A 156 9.61 0.87 32.02
CA PRO A 156 9.13 2.18 31.52
C PRO A 156 9.79 2.67 30.21
N ALA A 157 10.94 2.16 29.84
CA ALA A 157 11.58 2.45 28.55
C ALA A 157 10.73 2.02 27.34
N ALA A 158 9.88 1.01 27.49
CA ALA A 158 9.03 0.49 26.44
C ALA A 158 7.96 1.51 25.98
N LEU A 159 7.51 2.40 26.86
CA LEU A 159 6.57 3.49 26.53
C LEU A 159 7.12 4.47 25.48
N PHE A 160 8.43 4.57 25.36
CA PHE A 160 9.08 5.49 24.41
C PHE A 160 9.45 4.81 23.08
N ILE A 161 9.60 3.50 23.03
CA ILE A 161 10.05 2.76 21.84
C ILE A 161 8.94 2.75 20.77
N GLY A 162 7.69 2.51 21.14
CA GLY A 162 6.57 2.49 20.20
C GLY A 162 6.37 3.82 19.46
N PRO A 163 6.22 4.95 20.19
CA PRO A 163 6.18 6.27 19.59
C PRO A 163 7.44 6.60 18.78
N ALA A 164 8.64 6.30 19.29
CA ALA A 164 9.90 6.56 18.59
C ALA A 164 9.98 5.85 17.24
N VAL A 165 9.63 4.56 17.19
CA VAL A 165 9.58 3.78 15.93
C VAL A 165 8.51 4.35 14.99
N SER A 166 7.34 4.73 15.50
CA SER A 166 6.27 5.35 14.71
C SER A 166 6.71 6.70 14.12
N PHE A 167 7.37 7.54 14.91
CA PHE A 167 7.92 8.82 14.43
C PHE A 167 9.04 8.62 13.42
N LEU A 168 9.90 7.61 13.60
CA LEU A 168 10.99 7.30 12.68
C LEU A 168 10.44 6.81 11.35
N LEU A 169 9.43 5.95 11.36
CA LEU A 169 8.74 5.49 10.14
C LEU A 169 8.01 6.63 9.43
N ALA A 170 7.30 7.48 10.18
CA ALA A 170 6.66 8.67 9.63
C ALA A 170 7.70 9.64 9.04
N GLY A 171 8.82 9.85 9.73
CA GLY A 171 9.93 10.68 9.27
C GLY A 171 10.57 10.16 7.99
N VAL A 172 10.84 8.85 7.91
CA VAL A 172 11.37 8.19 6.70
C VAL A 172 10.38 8.34 5.54
N THR A 173 9.08 8.13 5.80
CA THR A 173 8.04 8.27 4.77
C THR A 173 8.00 9.70 4.24
N VAL A 174 8.02 10.70 5.11
CA VAL A 174 8.06 12.13 4.74
C VAL A 174 9.36 12.48 4.00
N ALA A 175 10.50 11.97 4.45
CA ALA A 175 11.80 12.19 3.79
C ALA A 175 11.82 11.63 2.36
N VAL A 176 11.35 10.39 2.17
CA VAL A 176 11.23 9.76 0.84
C VAL A 176 10.28 10.55 -0.06
N GLN A 177 9.15 11.03 0.47
CA GLN A 177 8.20 11.86 -0.28
C GLN A 177 8.83 13.21 -0.71
N ARG A 178 9.56 13.86 0.18
CA ARG A 178 10.25 15.12 -0.12
C ARG A 178 11.39 14.95 -1.13
N TRP A 179 12.09 13.83 -1.07
CA TRP A 179 13.19 13.54 -1.99
C TRP A 179 12.67 13.21 -3.39
N GLY A 180 11.63 12.40 -3.50
CA GLY A 180 10.95 12.10 -4.77
C GLY A 180 10.35 13.34 -5.45
N GLY A 181 9.78 14.26 -4.66
CA GLY A 181 9.21 15.52 -5.16
C GLY A 181 10.24 16.54 -5.67
N ARG A 182 11.49 16.47 -5.19
CA ARG A 182 12.58 17.36 -5.63
C ARG A 182 13.16 16.95 -7.01
N HIS A 183 13.18 15.66 -7.32
CA HIS A 183 13.66 15.18 -8.63
C HIS A 183 12.65 15.41 -9.76
N SER A 184 11.36 15.45 -9.48
CA SER A 184 10.33 15.73 -10.49
C SER A 184 10.32 17.17 -10.99
N LYS A 185 10.86 18.14 -10.22
CA LYS A 185 10.91 19.57 -10.63
C LYS A 185 12.12 19.92 -11.50
N ARG A 186 13.14 19.08 -11.60
CA ARG A 186 14.35 19.35 -12.40
C ARG A 186 14.28 18.87 -13.86
N THR A 187 13.24 18.14 -14.25
CA THR A 187 13.07 17.60 -15.62
C THR A 187 12.10 18.41 -16.47
N VAL A 188 11.66 19.59 -16.03
CA VAL A 188 10.69 20.46 -16.72
C VAL A 188 11.28 21.86 -16.99
N GLN A 189 12.59 21.97 -17.11
CA GLN A 189 13.25 23.15 -17.71
C GLN A 189 13.99 22.77 -18.96
#